data_f086ab0d913eca732a60bbd3207de5b8
#
_entry.id   f086ab0d913eca732a60bbd3207de5b8
#
_cell.length_a   1.000
_cell.length_b   1.000
_cell.length_c   1.000
_cell.angle_alpha   90.00
_cell.angle_beta   90.00
_cell.angle_gamma   90.00
#
_symmetry.space_group_name_H-M   'P 1'
#
loop_
_entity.id
_entity.type
_entity.pdbx_description
1 polymer ?
#
loop_
_entity_poly.entity_id
_entity_poly.type
_entity_poly.pdbx_seq_one_letter_code
_entity_poly.pdbx_strand_id
1 'polypeptide(L)'
;TTLTIQNAYGSIVFVGSVSDYQSFLFPTNGEYKAELSVWRVPEGGMATQFEGGSTGSVRKNLGLEKPAKPTGWYRYAFRFTLQASAEVELSAERVEQGGIVGLRISGMTGDAAPTVETDLGNVQCVRAADGWRAYIPAAYNASSGGHEVNITVNGETITRSIIVLPKDFGTVDVEPEPDASDAANTQFRNAVWGLYEAPAREKMWQGGFVNPVESYTTLVDYGQVRVVNGQQGSRSNSTKLY
;
A
#
# COMPACT_ATOMS: atom_id res chain seq x y z
N THR A 1 13.71 28.14 -16.31
CA THR A 1 14.59 27.26 -15.52
C THR A 1 14.08 25.83 -15.65
N THR A 2 14.94 24.91 -16.06
CA THR A 2 14.58 23.50 -16.19
C THR A 2 15.56 22.66 -15.35
N LEU A 3 15.02 21.78 -14.53
CA LEU A 3 15.75 20.79 -13.79
C LEU A 3 15.62 19.43 -14.50
N THR A 4 16.75 18.80 -14.79
CA THR A 4 16.81 17.44 -15.34
C THR A 4 17.56 16.56 -14.36
N ILE A 5 17.00 15.40 -14.00
CA ILE A 5 17.66 14.43 -13.13
C ILE A 5 17.83 13.12 -13.91
N GLN A 6 19.01 12.57 -13.83
CA GLN A 6 19.38 11.28 -14.43
C GLN A 6 19.86 10.32 -13.35
N ASN A 7 19.55 9.05 -13.49
CA ASN A 7 20.09 7.99 -12.63
C ASN A 7 21.55 7.65 -13.04
N ALA A 8 22.19 6.73 -12.31
CA ALA A 8 23.57 6.28 -12.57
C ALA A 8 23.77 5.73 -13.98
N TYR A 9 22.72 5.23 -14.61
CA TYR A 9 22.75 4.67 -15.98
C TYR A 9 22.51 5.72 -17.07
N GLY A 10 22.34 6.99 -16.70
CA GLY A 10 22.07 8.09 -17.63
C GLY A 10 20.59 8.20 -18.07
N SER A 11 19.72 7.35 -17.55
CA SER A 11 18.28 7.46 -17.85
C SER A 11 17.69 8.67 -17.14
N ILE A 12 16.91 9.47 -17.88
CA ILE A 12 16.22 10.63 -17.32
C ILE A 12 15.05 10.14 -16.47
N VAL A 13 15.05 10.52 -15.19
CA VAL A 13 14.00 10.19 -14.23
C VAL A 13 13.09 11.38 -13.91
N PHE A 14 13.58 12.61 -14.16
CA PHE A 14 12.80 13.83 -13.98
C PHE A 14 13.23 14.90 -14.98
N VAL A 15 12.25 15.57 -15.54
CA VAL A 15 12.42 16.84 -16.29
C VAL A 15 11.25 17.74 -15.95
N GLY A 16 11.52 18.90 -15.38
CA GLY A 16 10.48 19.86 -15.01
C GLY A 16 11.02 21.14 -14.43
N SER A 17 10.14 21.96 -13.87
CA SER A 17 10.53 23.13 -13.11
C SER A 17 11.02 22.74 -11.70
N VAL A 18 11.67 23.68 -11.01
CA VAL A 18 12.08 23.47 -9.60
C VAL A 18 10.85 23.32 -8.69
N SER A 19 9.72 23.95 -9.04
CA SER A 19 8.47 23.78 -8.30
C SER A 19 7.87 22.39 -8.46
N ASP A 20 7.92 21.79 -9.65
CA ASP A 20 7.40 20.46 -9.92
C ASP A 20 8.21 19.38 -9.18
N TYR A 21 9.49 19.66 -8.92
CA TYR A 21 10.37 18.77 -8.19
C TYR A 21 9.91 18.52 -6.73
N GLN A 22 9.18 19.43 -6.11
CA GLN A 22 8.71 19.27 -4.73
C GLN A 22 7.79 18.06 -4.53
N SER A 23 7.14 17.60 -5.59
CA SER A 23 6.28 16.41 -5.57
C SER A 23 6.93 15.18 -6.22
N PHE A 24 8.18 15.29 -6.68
CA PHE A 24 8.86 14.19 -7.36
C PHE A 24 9.36 13.13 -6.37
N LEU A 25 9.02 11.88 -6.64
CA LEU A 25 9.51 10.72 -5.90
C LEU A 25 10.60 10.01 -6.71
N PHE A 26 11.76 9.84 -6.12
CA PHE A 26 12.85 9.09 -6.75
C PHE A 26 12.47 7.62 -6.89
N PRO A 27 12.68 7.00 -8.08
CA PRO A 27 12.27 5.61 -8.32
C PRO A 27 13.09 4.57 -7.53
N THR A 28 14.36 4.87 -7.23
CA THR A 28 15.27 3.93 -6.53
C THR A 28 16.28 4.69 -5.69
N ASN A 29 16.89 4.01 -4.72
CA ASN A 29 18.12 4.46 -4.10
C ASN A 29 19.28 4.42 -5.11
N GLY A 30 20.29 5.22 -4.93
CA GLY A 30 21.49 5.23 -5.77
C GLY A 30 22.02 6.60 -6.13
N GLU A 31 22.94 6.62 -7.08
CA GLU A 31 23.55 7.85 -7.54
C GLU A 31 22.70 8.53 -8.62
N TYR A 32 22.62 9.84 -8.50
CA TYR A 32 21.90 10.71 -9.43
C TYR A 32 22.77 11.88 -9.86
N LYS A 33 22.55 12.33 -11.09
CA LYS A 33 23.07 13.58 -11.61
C LYS A 33 21.91 14.55 -11.82
N ALA A 34 21.94 15.69 -11.17
CA ALA A 34 21.02 16.77 -11.45
C ALA A 34 21.70 17.85 -12.30
N GLU A 35 20.98 18.36 -13.28
CA GLU A 35 21.41 19.45 -14.14
C GLU A 35 20.33 20.54 -14.17
N LEU A 36 20.68 21.71 -13.65
CA LEU A 36 19.83 22.89 -13.67
C LEU A 36 20.24 23.79 -14.84
N SER A 37 19.37 23.99 -15.79
CA SER A 37 19.54 24.90 -16.92
C SER A 37 18.75 26.17 -16.67
N VAL A 38 19.45 27.30 -16.66
CA VAL A 38 18.85 28.62 -16.47
C VAL A 38 19.20 29.46 -17.70
N TRP A 39 18.20 30.03 -18.35
CA TRP A 39 18.42 30.99 -19.42
C TRP A 39 17.88 32.37 -19.06
N ARG A 40 18.66 33.36 -19.41
CA ARG A 40 18.27 34.75 -19.24
C ARG A 40 17.37 35.17 -20.35
N VAL A 41 16.19 35.67 -20.04
CA VAL A 41 15.28 36.31 -21.00
C VAL A 41 15.74 37.73 -21.14
N PRO A 42 15.95 38.30 -22.39
CA PRO A 42 16.23 39.70 -22.60
C PRO A 42 15.15 40.59 -21.98
N GLU A 43 15.49 41.73 -21.44
CA GLU A 43 14.52 42.75 -21.02
C GLU A 43 13.56 43.08 -22.20
N GLY A 44 12.25 42.90 -21.95
CA GLY A 44 11.20 43.10 -22.96
C GLY A 44 10.78 41.84 -23.74
N GLY A 45 11.39 40.68 -23.51
CA GLY A 45 10.97 39.40 -24.07
C GLY A 45 9.94 38.71 -23.19
N MET A 46 8.86 38.16 -23.79
CA MET A 46 7.94 37.28 -23.05
C MET A 46 8.65 35.97 -22.68
N ALA A 47 8.67 35.63 -21.38
CA ALA A 47 9.10 34.33 -20.92
C ALA A 47 8.06 33.29 -21.37
N THR A 48 8.39 32.51 -22.41
CA THR A 48 7.59 31.34 -22.76
C THR A 48 8.05 30.18 -21.89
N GLN A 49 7.17 29.66 -21.06
CA GLN A 49 7.41 28.39 -20.36
C GLN A 49 7.59 27.28 -21.39
N PHE A 50 8.74 26.65 -21.35
CA PHE A 50 8.95 25.41 -22.09
C PHE A 50 8.39 24.27 -21.24
N GLU A 51 7.17 23.84 -21.55
CA GLU A 51 6.71 22.53 -21.08
C GLU A 51 7.48 21.44 -21.83
N GLY A 52 8.04 20.51 -21.09
CA GLY A 52 8.87 19.44 -21.65
C GLY A 52 8.09 18.58 -22.63
N GLY A 53 8.65 18.38 -23.81
CA GLY A 53 8.15 17.50 -24.86
C GLY A 53 7.91 18.23 -26.17
N SER A 54 8.55 17.80 -27.22
CA SER A 54 8.34 18.09 -28.68
C SER A 54 7.58 19.39 -29.03
N THR A 55 8.02 20.52 -28.51
CA THR A 55 7.35 21.82 -28.64
C THR A 55 7.52 22.46 -30.03
N GLY A 56 8.41 21.92 -30.85
CA GLY A 56 8.65 22.44 -32.20
C GLY A 56 7.43 22.33 -33.13
N SER A 57 6.68 21.25 -33.04
CA SER A 57 5.50 20.98 -33.88
C SER A 57 4.28 21.80 -33.47
N VAL A 58 4.06 21.95 -32.15
CA VAL A 58 2.89 22.69 -31.62
C VAL A 58 3.00 24.18 -31.90
N ARG A 59 4.21 24.77 -31.80
CA ARG A 59 4.44 26.20 -32.12
C ARG A 59 4.22 26.51 -33.57
N LYS A 60 4.64 25.65 -34.49
CA LYS A 60 4.46 25.81 -35.92
C LYS A 60 2.97 25.83 -36.29
N ASN A 61 2.15 25.04 -35.59
CA ASN A 61 0.71 24.97 -35.84
C ASN A 61 -0.09 26.13 -35.22
N LEU A 62 0.47 26.79 -34.20
CA LEU A 62 -0.18 27.94 -33.55
C LEU A 62 0.26 29.30 -34.08
N GLY A 63 1.16 29.36 -35.06
CA GLY A 63 1.65 30.61 -35.65
C GLY A 63 2.42 31.53 -34.69
N LEU A 64 2.94 30.96 -33.58
CA LEU A 64 3.68 31.71 -32.56
C LEU A 64 5.08 32.07 -33.08
N GLU A 65 5.47 33.35 -32.97
CA GLU A 65 6.80 33.82 -33.36
C GLU A 65 7.90 33.05 -32.58
N LYS A 66 9.04 32.85 -33.26
CA LYS A 66 10.21 32.24 -32.58
C LYS A 66 10.61 33.14 -31.41
N PRO A 67 10.73 32.56 -30.18
CA PRO A 67 11.24 33.34 -29.06
C PRO A 67 12.65 33.84 -29.37
N ALA A 68 12.97 35.06 -28.94
CA ALA A 68 14.31 35.58 -29.02
C ALA A 68 15.32 34.57 -28.48
N LYS A 69 16.44 34.39 -29.18
CA LYS A 69 17.50 33.48 -28.69
C LYS A 69 17.92 33.96 -27.30
N PRO A 70 17.98 33.06 -26.29
CA PRO A 70 18.43 33.43 -24.96
C PRO A 70 19.87 34.00 -25.07
N THR A 71 20.12 35.13 -24.43
CA THR A 71 21.41 35.84 -24.48
C THR A 71 22.46 35.25 -23.53
N GLY A 72 22.08 34.29 -22.69
CA GLY A 72 23.01 33.59 -21.82
C GLY A 72 22.42 32.29 -21.31
N TRP A 73 23.28 31.30 -21.25
CA TRP A 73 22.96 30.01 -20.66
C TRP A 73 23.83 29.81 -19.43
N TYR A 74 23.20 29.42 -18.34
CA TYR A 74 23.89 28.97 -17.16
C TYR A 74 23.48 27.53 -16.93
N ARG A 75 24.46 26.64 -16.77
CA ARG A 75 24.24 25.23 -16.52
C ARG A 75 24.98 24.85 -15.27
N TYR A 76 24.23 24.36 -14.28
CA TYR A 76 24.76 23.86 -13.02
C TYR A 76 24.50 22.37 -12.97
N ALA A 77 25.57 21.58 -12.79
CA ALA A 77 25.44 20.15 -12.65
C ALA A 77 26.08 19.70 -11.35
N PHE A 78 25.40 18.82 -10.63
CA PHE A 78 25.91 18.19 -9.41
C PHE A 78 25.49 16.72 -9.35
N ARG A 79 26.26 15.94 -8.63
CA ARG A 79 25.93 14.55 -8.33
C ARG A 79 25.58 14.42 -6.89
N PHE A 80 24.65 13.52 -6.56
CA PHE A 80 24.28 13.20 -5.20
C PHE A 80 23.89 11.72 -5.13
N THR A 81 23.99 11.16 -3.94
CA THR A 81 23.51 9.80 -3.65
C THR A 81 22.22 9.93 -2.84
N LEU A 82 21.17 9.32 -3.33
CA LEU A 82 19.94 9.14 -2.55
C LEU A 82 20.03 7.82 -1.80
N GLN A 83 19.87 7.90 -0.50
CA GLN A 83 19.79 6.74 0.37
C GLN A 83 18.60 6.95 1.30
N ALA A 84 17.42 6.56 0.83
CA ALA A 84 16.21 6.56 1.64
C ALA A 84 16.16 5.24 2.41
N SER A 85 16.04 5.30 3.70
CA SER A 85 15.79 4.14 4.56
C SER A 85 14.30 3.99 4.76
N ALA A 86 13.78 2.80 4.51
CA ALA A 86 12.39 2.50 4.82
C ALA A 86 12.21 2.42 6.34
N GLU A 87 11.16 3.04 6.82
CA GLU A 87 10.72 2.94 8.20
C GLU A 87 9.58 1.94 8.30
N VAL A 88 9.74 0.94 9.17
CA VAL A 88 8.81 -0.16 9.36
C VAL A 88 8.35 -0.19 10.80
N GLU A 89 7.07 0.04 11.01
CA GLU A 89 6.41 0.08 12.31
C GLU A 89 5.34 -1.00 12.42
N LEU A 90 5.35 -1.77 13.51
CA LEU A 90 4.27 -2.66 13.90
C LEU A 90 3.35 -1.94 14.90
N SER A 91 2.03 -2.13 14.78
CA SER A 91 1.07 -1.59 15.76
C SER A 91 1.20 -2.25 17.14
N ALA A 92 1.73 -3.47 17.19
CA ALA A 92 2.04 -4.21 18.40
C ALA A 92 3.07 -5.31 18.12
N GLU A 93 3.92 -5.62 19.10
CA GLU A 93 4.85 -6.75 19.05
C GLU A 93 4.22 -8.04 19.61
N ARG A 94 3.06 -7.95 20.26
CA ARG A 94 2.33 -9.06 20.87
C ARG A 94 0.86 -8.98 20.47
N VAL A 95 0.30 -10.14 20.15
CA VAL A 95 -1.11 -10.25 19.74
C VAL A 95 -1.67 -11.58 20.23
N GLU A 96 -2.91 -11.60 20.68
CA GLU A 96 -3.61 -12.85 20.99
C GLU A 96 -4.03 -13.56 19.71
N GLN A 97 -4.16 -14.88 19.76
CA GLN A 97 -4.87 -15.64 18.72
C GLN A 97 -6.23 -14.98 18.41
N GLY A 98 -6.58 -14.86 17.13
CA GLY A 98 -7.77 -14.15 16.67
C GLY A 98 -7.58 -12.64 16.45
N GLY A 99 -6.41 -12.10 16.79
CA GLY A 99 -6.09 -10.69 16.63
C GLY A 99 -5.40 -10.36 15.30
N ILE A 100 -5.07 -9.09 15.13
CA ILE A 100 -4.41 -8.57 13.92
C ILE A 100 -3.33 -7.56 14.34
N VAL A 101 -2.16 -7.65 13.73
CA VAL A 101 -1.11 -6.63 13.85
C VAL A 101 -1.08 -5.78 12.58
N GLY A 102 -1.21 -4.48 12.74
CA GLY A 102 -1.03 -3.52 11.65
C GLY A 102 0.44 -3.28 11.38
N LEU A 103 0.81 -3.20 10.12
CA LEU A 103 2.14 -2.86 9.64
C LEU A 103 2.06 -1.55 8.86
N ARG A 104 2.93 -0.60 9.20
CA ARG A 104 3.14 0.66 8.48
C ARG A 104 4.53 0.67 7.87
N ILE A 105 4.62 1.04 6.59
CA ILE A 105 5.88 1.19 5.88
C ILE A 105 5.90 2.56 5.22
N SER A 106 6.91 3.38 5.56
CA SER A 106 7.13 4.73 5.02
C SER A 106 8.57 4.91 4.57
N GLY A 107 8.94 6.07 4.04
CA GLY A 107 10.31 6.35 3.59
C GLY A 107 10.75 5.53 2.37
N MET A 108 9.82 5.10 1.54
CA MET A 108 10.13 4.32 0.34
C MET A 108 10.50 5.20 -0.85
N THR A 109 11.30 4.62 -1.73
CA THR A 109 11.54 5.14 -3.09
C THR A 109 10.66 4.38 -4.09
N GLY A 110 10.12 5.10 -5.08
CA GLY A 110 9.30 4.53 -6.15
C GLY A 110 7.92 4.06 -5.69
N ASP A 111 7.21 3.38 -6.61
CA ASP A 111 5.82 2.94 -6.44
C ASP A 111 5.66 1.42 -6.30
N ALA A 112 6.78 0.69 -6.27
CA ALA A 112 6.73 -0.77 -6.08
C ALA A 112 6.19 -1.11 -4.69
N ALA A 113 5.20 -2.01 -4.64
CA ALA A 113 4.66 -2.48 -3.38
C ALA A 113 5.72 -3.28 -2.61
N PRO A 114 5.88 -3.06 -1.29
CA PRO A 114 6.68 -3.93 -0.44
C PRO A 114 6.11 -5.35 -0.44
N THR A 115 6.95 -6.34 -0.19
CA THR A 115 6.50 -7.71 0.09
C THR A 115 6.66 -8.04 1.57
N VAL A 116 5.74 -8.82 2.09
CA VAL A 116 5.73 -9.27 3.49
C VAL A 116 5.61 -10.79 3.52
N GLU A 117 6.58 -11.44 4.10
CA GLU A 117 6.63 -12.89 4.25
C GLU A 117 6.58 -13.26 5.73
N THR A 118 5.65 -14.13 6.11
CA THR A 118 5.46 -14.65 7.45
C THR A 118 4.70 -15.97 7.39
N ASP A 119 4.88 -16.81 8.39
CA ASP A 119 4.12 -18.06 8.57
C ASP A 119 2.70 -17.84 9.13
N LEU A 120 2.37 -16.61 9.54
CA LEU A 120 1.05 -16.25 10.05
C LEU A 120 -0.04 -16.16 8.97
N GLY A 121 0.34 -16.11 7.70
CA GLY A 121 -0.60 -16.10 6.59
C GLY A 121 -0.12 -15.26 5.39
N ASN A 122 -0.98 -15.15 4.40
CA ASN A 122 -0.70 -14.34 3.22
C ASN A 122 -0.99 -12.86 3.54
N VAL A 123 0.04 -12.02 3.46
CA VAL A 123 -0.03 -10.60 3.80
C VAL A 123 0.18 -9.77 2.55
N GLN A 124 -0.78 -8.91 2.24
CA GLN A 124 -0.69 -8.00 1.11
C GLN A 124 -0.52 -6.55 1.59
N CYS A 125 0.39 -5.83 0.95
CA CYS A 125 0.55 -4.42 1.18
C CYS A 125 -0.43 -3.61 0.32
N VAL A 126 -1.12 -2.66 0.94
CA VAL A 126 -2.05 -1.73 0.28
C VAL A 126 -1.52 -0.30 0.38
N ARG A 127 -1.71 0.49 -0.68
CA ARG A 127 -1.28 1.89 -0.69
C ARG A 127 -2.12 2.71 0.29
N ALA A 128 -1.46 3.59 1.03
CA ALA A 128 -2.07 4.58 1.92
C ALA A 128 -1.48 5.97 1.60
N ALA A 129 -2.09 7.03 2.10
CA ALA A 129 -1.67 8.40 1.82
C ALA A 129 -0.22 8.71 2.25
N ASP A 130 0.27 8.05 3.30
CA ASP A 130 1.57 8.27 3.92
C ASP A 130 2.54 7.07 3.75
N GLY A 131 2.32 6.21 2.75
CA GLY A 131 3.14 5.03 2.49
C GLY A 131 2.31 3.77 2.22
N TRP A 132 2.65 2.67 2.85
CA TRP A 132 1.99 1.38 2.68
C TRP A 132 1.49 0.85 4.03
N ARG A 133 0.42 0.09 3.96
CA ARG A 133 -0.16 -0.62 5.10
C ARG A 133 -0.28 -2.10 4.79
N ALA A 134 -0.11 -2.91 5.81
CA ALA A 134 -0.46 -4.32 5.75
C ALA A 134 -1.07 -4.75 7.08
N TYR A 135 -1.79 -5.86 7.07
CA TYR A 135 -2.44 -6.41 8.23
C TYR A 135 -2.06 -7.88 8.35
N ILE A 136 -1.37 -8.20 9.44
CA ILE A 136 -0.85 -9.55 9.71
C ILE A 136 -1.83 -10.25 10.65
N PRO A 137 -2.54 -11.29 10.20
CA PRO A 137 -3.50 -11.98 11.03
C PRO A 137 -2.80 -12.94 11.99
N ALA A 138 -3.26 -13.01 13.24
CA ALA A 138 -2.99 -14.12 14.14
C ALA A 138 -4.27 -14.95 14.22
N ALA A 139 -4.43 -15.91 13.32
CA ALA A 139 -5.64 -16.73 13.26
C ALA A 139 -5.90 -17.43 14.61
N TYR A 140 -7.15 -17.86 14.88
CA TYR A 140 -7.51 -18.57 16.11
C TYR A 140 -6.68 -19.84 16.35
N ASN A 141 -6.14 -20.42 15.31
CA ASN A 141 -5.31 -21.63 15.31
C ASN A 141 -3.83 -21.34 15.00
N ALA A 142 -3.41 -20.08 14.98
CA ALA A 142 -2.00 -19.76 14.84
C ALA A 142 -1.20 -20.40 16.00
N SER A 143 0.00 -20.87 15.72
CA SER A 143 0.88 -21.36 16.78
C SER A 143 1.21 -20.25 17.75
N SER A 144 1.25 -20.56 19.05
CA SER A 144 1.71 -19.58 20.05
C SER A 144 3.23 -19.50 20.04
N GLY A 145 3.76 -18.30 20.27
CA GLY A 145 5.20 -18.06 20.31
C GLY A 145 5.64 -16.95 19.38
N GLY A 146 6.94 -16.91 19.10
CA GLY A 146 7.53 -15.91 18.21
C GLY A 146 7.40 -16.29 16.74
N HIS A 147 7.00 -15.32 15.93
CA HIS A 147 6.87 -15.41 14.47
C HIS A 147 7.69 -14.33 13.82
N GLU A 148 8.45 -14.69 12.80
CA GLU A 148 9.21 -13.72 12.03
C GLU A 148 8.34 -13.11 10.92
N VAL A 149 8.57 -11.83 10.69
CA VAL A 149 7.95 -11.05 9.60
C VAL A 149 9.08 -10.41 8.81
N ASN A 150 9.29 -10.88 7.61
CA ASN A 150 10.31 -10.39 6.70
C ASN A 150 9.68 -9.41 5.69
N ILE A 151 10.07 -8.15 5.77
CA ILE A 151 9.55 -7.05 4.95
C ILE A 151 10.63 -6.66 3.96
N THR A 152 10.39 -6.90 2.67
CA THR A 152 11.31 -6.46 1.62
C THR A 152 10.83 -5.16 1.01
N VAL A 153 11.65 -4.14 1.12
CA VAL A 153 11.38 -2.78 0.67
C VAL A 153 12.66 -2.10 0.19
N ASN A 154 12.61 -1.35 -0.90
CA ASN A 154 13.77 -0.72 -1.55
C ASN A 154 14.94 -1.69 -1.85
N GLY A 155 14.65 -2.98 -2.02
CA GLY A 155 15.67 -4.02 -2.25
C GLY A 155 16.35 -4.53 -0.97
N GLU A 156 15.95 -4.07 0.20
CA GLU A 156 16.45 -4.51 1.50
C GLU A 156 15.36 -5.29 2.25
N THR A 157 15.76 -6.29 3.02
CA THR A 157 14.84 -7.05 3.89
C THR A 157 15.03 -6.63 5.34
N ILE A 158 13.94 -6.20 5.95
CA ILE A 158 13.85 -5.81 7.36
C ILE A 158 13.06 -6.90 8.08
N THR A 159 13.66 -7.53 9.08
CA THR A 159 12.99 -8.55 9.89
C THR A 159 12.43 -7.92 11.16
N ARG A 160 11.19 -8.31 11.49
CA ARG A 160 10.50 -8.01 12.76
C ARG A 160 10.00 -9.31 13.37
N SER A 161 9.67 -9.28 14.65
CA SER A 161 9.11 -10.42 15.37
C SER A 161 7.77 -10.03 15.99
N ILE A 162 6.81 -10.95 15.91
CA ILE A 162 5.50 -10.86 16.56
C ILE A 162 5.37 -12.05 17.49
N ILE A 163 4.94 -11.83 18.72
CA ILE A 163 4.64 -12.88 19.69
C ILE A 163 3.13 -13.12 19.69
N VAL A 164 2.72 -14.31 19.26
CA VAL A 164 1.33 -14.76 19.35
C VAL A 164 1.08 -15.38 20.71
N LEU A 165 0.13 -14.82 21.45
CA LEU A 165 -0.30 -15.31 22.74
C LEU A 165 -1.46 -16.29 22.57
N PRO A 166 -1.50 -17.38 23.33
CA PRO A 166 -2.61 -18.32 23.30
C PRO A 166 -3.88 -17.65 23.83
N LYS A 167 -5.02 -18.00 23.23
CA LYS A 167 -6.34 -17.56 23.68
C LYS A 167 -7.29 -18.73 23.76
N ASP A 168 -8.00 -18.83 24.89
CA ASP A 168 -9.11 -19.76 25.02
C ASP A 168 -10.38 -19.07 24.44
N PHE A 169 -10.89 -19.64 23.37
CA PHE A 169 -12.12 -19.14 22.74
C PHE A 169 -13.39 -19.77 23.32
N GLY A 170 -13.26 -20.79 24.13
CA GLY A 170 -14.40 -21.47 24.74
C GLY A 170 -15.27 -22.25 23.76
N THR A 171 -16.39 -22.70 24.28
CA THR A 171 -17.44 -23.42 23.54
C THR A 171 -18.78 -22.76 23.73
N VAL A 172 -19.70 -22.94 22.76
CA VAL A 172 -21.09 -22.50 22.88
C VAL A 172 -22.05 -23.55 22.36
N ASP A 173 -23.07 -23.86 23.17
CA ASP A 173 -24.14 -24.75 22.74
C ASP A 173 -25.07 -24.01 21.80
N VAL A 174 -25.33 -24.61 20.64
CA VAL A 174 -26.24 -24.05 19.63
C VAL A 174 -27.27 -25.08 19.25
N GLU A 175 -28.52 -24.62 19.04
CA GLU A 175 -29.54 -25.46 18.50
C GLU A 175 -29.25 -25.82 17.04
N PRO A 176 -29.53 -27.06 16.60
CA PRO A 176 -29.36 -27.43 15.22
C PRO A 176 -30.27 -26.60 14.32
N GLU A 177 -29.69 -25.92 13.35
CA GLU A 177 -30.44 -25.22 12.31
C GLU A 177 -30.59 -26.16 11.09
N PRO A 178 -31.68 -26.08 10.37
CA PRO A 178 -31.84 -26.85 9.14
C PRO A 178 -30.75 -26.43 8.12
N ASP A 179 -30.11 -27.42 7.53
CA ASP A 179 -29.11 -27.17 6.49
C ASP A 179 -29.73 -26.45 5.29
N ALA A 180 -29.02 -25.46 4.78
CA ALA A 180 -29.40 -24.87 3.50
C ALA A 180 -29.31 -25.92 2.39
N SER A 181 -30.22 -25.86 1.43
CA SER A 181 -30.18 -26.79 0.28
C SER A 181 -28.87 -26.69 -0.49
N ASP A 182 -28.44 -27.81 -1.09
CA ASP A 182 -27.22 -27.82 -1.91
C ASP A 182 -27.27 -26.77 -3.03
N ALA A 183 -28.46 -26.51 -3.58
CA ALA A 183 -28.67 -25.49 -4.58
C ALA A 183 -28.38 -24.06 -4.03
N ALA A 184 -28.88 -23.75 -2.83
CA ALA A 184 -28.62 -22.46 -2.18
C ALA A 184 -27.14 -22.29 -1.83
N ASN A 185 -26.49 -23.34 -1.31
CA ASN A 185 -25.06 -23.33 -1.02
C ASN A 185 -24.20 -23.15 -2.27
N THR A 186 -24.62 -23.76 -3.38
CA THR A 186 -23.95 -23.62 -4.68
C THR A 186 -24.12 -22.20 -5.23
N GLN A 187 -25.33 -21.66 -5.18
CA GLN A 187 -25.60 -20.29 -5.59
C GLN A 187 -24.78 -19.28 -4.79
N PHE A 188 -24.73 -19.45 -3.47
CA PHE A 188 -23.93 -18.59 -2.58
C PHE A 188 -22.43 -18.67 -2.93
N ARG A 189 -21.88 -19.88 -3.07
CA ARG A 189 -20.48 -20.07 -3.46
C ARG A 189 -20.15 -19.39 -4.79
N ASN A 190 -20.97 -19.59 -5.79
CA ASN A 190 -20.76 -18.99 -7.11
C ASN A 190 -20.81 -17.45 -7.09
N ALA A 191 -21.63 -16.86 -6.22
CA ALA A 191 -21.74 -15.42 -6.09
C ALA A 191 -20.59 -14.79 -5.27
N VAL A 192 -20.07 -15.49 -4.27
CA VAL A 192 -19.21 -14.88 -3.24
C VAL A 192 -17.75 -15.31 -3.36
N TRP A 193 -17.47 -16.55 -3.79
CA TRP A 193 -16.11 -17.09 -3.75
C TRP A 193 -15.11 -16.29 -4.59
N GLY A 194 -15.53 -15.85 -5.79
CA GLY A 194 -14.68 -15.02 -6.66
C GLY A 194 -14.32 -13.66 -6.08
N LEU A 195 -15.10 -13.15 -5.11
CA LEU A 195 -14.81 -11.87 -4.45
C LEU A 195 -13.62 -11.98 -3.46
N TYR A 196 -13.41 -13.16 -2.89
CA TYR A 196 -12.25 -13.41 -1.99
C TYR A 196 -10.94 -13.54 -2.75
N GLU A 197 -10.99 -13.93 -4.04
CA GLU A 197 -9.81 -14.11 -4.89
C GLU A 197 -9.33 -12.81 -5.55
N ALA A 198 -10.17 -11.77 -5.52
CA ALA A 198 -9.87 -10.46 -6.10
C ALA A 198 -9.86 -9.35 -5.04
N PRO A 199 -8.89 -9.36 -4.10
CA PRO A 199 -8.82 -8.34 -3.06
C PRO A 199 -8.56 -6.97 -3.66
N ALA A 200 -9.14 -5.94 -3.07
CA ALA A 200 -8.85 -4.56 -3.43
C ALA A 200 -7.37 -4.24 -3.16
N ARG A 201 -6.72 -3.57 -4.11
CA ARG A 201 -5.31 -3.17 -3.99
C ARG A 201 -5.12 -1.88 -3.19
N GLU A 202 -6.21 -1.23 -2.83
CA GLU A 202 -6.23 0.02 -2.10
C GLU A 202 -7.08 -0.11 -0.83
N LYS A 203 -6.73 0.65 0.19
CA LYS A 203 -7.53 0.74 1.40
C LYS A 203 -8.85 1.45 1.09
N MET A 204 -9.97 0.73 1.14
CA MET A 204 -11.29 1.23 0.75
C MET A 204 -12.11 1.83 1.89
N TRP A 205 -11.58 1.91 3.10
CA TRP A 205 -12.32 2.44 4.26
C TRP A 205 -11.57 3.58 4.92
N GLN A 206 -12.35 4.47 5.58
CA GLN A 206 -11.84 5.56 6.41
C GLN A 206 -12.51 5.46 7.78
N GLY A 207 -11.76 5.79 8.84
CA GLY A 207 -12.26 5.70 10.21
C GLY A 207 -12.41 4.26 10.73
N GLY A 208 -13.28 4.08 11.72
CA GLY A 208 -13.61 2.78 12.31
C GLY A 208 -14.74 2.07 11.57
N PHE A 209 -14.79 0.74 11.74
CA PHE A 209 -15.93 -0.03 11.26
C PHE A 209 -17.14 0.21 12.19
N VAL A 210 -18.32 0.23 11.60
CA VAL A 210 -19.60 0.32 12.30
C VAL A 210 -20.39 -0.97 12.06
N ASN A 211 -21.29 -1.28 12.97
CA ASN A 211 -22.19 -2.40 12.76
C ASN A 211 -23.10 -2.16 11.54
N PRO A 212 -23.25 -3.14 10.66
CA PRO A 212 -24.05 -2.98 9.44
C PRO A 212 -25.56 -2.91 9.70
N VAL A 213 -25.99 -3.27 10.90
CA VAL A 213 -27.41 -3.28 11.33
C VAL A 213 -27.52 -2.71 12.74
N GLU A 214 -28.68 -2.12 13.07
CA GLU A 214 -28.93 -1.52 14.36
C GLU A 214 -29.17 -2.58 15.46
N SER A 215 -29.81 -3.70 15.12
CA SER A 215 -30.12 -4.79 16.04
C SER A 215 -29.58 -6.12 15.56
N TYR A 216 -28.81 -6.77 16.41
CA TYR A 216 -28.29 -8.11 16.17
C TYR A 216 -27.97 -8.82 17.49
N THR A 217 -27.91 -10.13 17.44
CA THR A 217 -27.39 -10.96 18.54
C THR A 217 -26.27 -11.84 18.00
N THR A 218 -25.11 -11.79 18.60
CA THR A 218 -24.05 -12.75 18.32
C THR A 218 -24.42 -14.09 18.95
N LEU A 219 -24.57 -15.12 18.13
CA LEU A 219 -24.86 -16.47 18.59
C LEU A 219 -23.57 -17.23 18.88
N VAL A 220 -22.54 -17.02 18.08
CA VAL A 220 -21.23 -17.66 18.20
C VAL A 220 -20.18 -16.62 17.94
N ASP A 221 -19.34 -16.34 18.92
CA ASP A 221 -18.21 -15.43 18.78
C ASP A 221 -17.10 -16.06 17.92
N TYR A 222 -16.26 -15.18 17.38
CA TYR A 222 -15.11 -15.61 16.56
C TYR A 222 -14.23 -16.58 17.35
N GLY A 223 -13.95 -17.73 16.74
CA GLY A 223 -13.07 -18.76 17.29
C GLY A 223 -13.71 -19.73 18.28
N GLN A 224 -14.95 -19.50 18.75
CA GLN A 224 -15.64 -20.45 19.59
C GLN A 224 -15.93 -21.77 18.87
N VAL A 225 -15.93 -22.87 19.62
CA VAL A 225 -16.36 -24.18 19.12
C VAL A 225 -17.86 -24.31 19.32
N ARG A 226 -18.59 -24.57 18.26
CA ARG A 226 -20.02 -24.88 18.30
C ARG A 226 -20.20 -26.29 18.86
N VAL A 227 -21.11 -26.42 19.81
CA VAL A 227 -21.54 -27.73 20.33
C VAL A 227 -23.00 -27.93 19.96
N VAL A 228 -23.29 -28.98 19.17
CA VAL A 228 -24.64 -29.32 18.74
C VAL A 228 -24.98 -30.72 19.30
N ASN A 229 -26.04 -30.82 20.11
CA ASN A 229 -26.43 -32.09 20.74
C ASN A 229 -25.27 -32.76 21.53
N GLY A 230 -24.44 -31.96 22.20
CA GLY A 230 -23.28 -32.42 22.95
C GLY A 230 -22.06 -32.83 22.11
N GLN A 231 -22.10 -32.66 20.81
CA GLN A 231 -20.99 -32.94 19.90
C GLN A 231 -20.33 -31.66 19.46
N GLN A 232 -18.98 -31.63 19.53
CA GLN A 232 -18.21 -30.50 19.04
C GLN A 232 -18.23 -30.46 17.49
N GLY A 233 -18.60 -29.31 16.94
CA GLY A 233 -18.62 -29.01 15.51
C GLY A 233 -17.48 -28.10 15.07
N SER A 234 -17.68 -27.43 13.96
CA SER A 234 -16.72 -26.48 13.39
C SER A 234 -16.66 -25.17 14.21
N ARG A 235 -15.54 -24.47 14.10
CA ARG A 235 -15.42 -23.09 14.57
C ARG A 235 -15.96 -22.14 13.49
N SER A 236 -16.96 -21.38 13.83
CA SER A 236 -17.49 -20.33 12.96
C SER A 236 -18.21 -19.30 13.81
N ASN A 237 -18.06 -18.01 13.47
CA ASN A 237 -18.90 -16.99 14.06
C ASN A 237 -20.27 -16.96 13.37
N SER A 238 -21.31 -16.66 14.12
CA SER A 238 -22.64 -16.43 13.56
C SER A 238 -23.38 -15.34 14.32
N THR A 239 -24.17 -14.57 13.59
CA THR A 239 -24.93 -13.43 14.10
C THR A 239 -26.35 -13.52 13.57
N LYS A 240 -27.34 -13.37 14.47
CA LYS A 240 -28.73 -13.26 14.10
C LYS A 240 -29.10 -11.81 13.93
N LEU A 241 -29.64 -11.47 12.76
CA LEU A 241 -30.16 -10.14 12.43
C LEU A 241 -31.65 -10.06 12.77
N TYR A 242 -32.12 -8.89 13.17
CA TYR A 242 -33.53 -8.63 13.49
C TYR A 242 -34.06 -7.49 12.59
#